data_7da8482f758d24e1535a82aee82b9e88
#
_entry.id   7da8482f758d24e1535a82aee82b9e88
#
_cell.length_a   1.000
_cell.length_b   1.000
_cell.length_c   1.000
_cell.angle_alpha   90.00
_cell.angle_beta   90.00
_cell.angle_gamma   90.00
#
_symmetry.space_group_name_H-M   'P 1'
#
loop_
_entity.id
_entity.type
_entity.pdbx_description
1 polymer ?
#
loop_
_entity_poly.entity_id
_entity_poly.type
_entity_poly.pdbx_seq_one_letter_code
_entity_poly.pdbx_strand_id
1 'polypeptide(L)'
;MVQLNILTDRLFLKEMNNCNAGSEVVTIAPNGEFYICPAFYLDNAPNIGDLIKGLDIKNGQLYKISHAPICRICDAYQCKRCVWLNKLYTHEVNTPGHEQCVVSHIERNASWLLLMELQTYGILDDCKIEKIAYIDPFEKIEK
;
A
#
# COMPACT_ATOMS: atom_id res chain seq x y z
N MET A 1 4.33 -9.07 -20.50
CA MET A 1 3.05 -9.63 -19.98
C MET A 1 2.79 -8.99 -18.64
N VAL A 2 1.71 -8.26 -18.49
CA VAL A 2 1.31 -7.65 -17.20
C VAL A 2 0.44 -8.68 -16.48
N GLN A 3 0.82 -9.03 -15.25
CA GLN A 3 0.02 -9.91 -14.38
C GLN A 3 -0.81 -9.04 -13.44
N LEU A 4 -2.12 -9.11 -13.56
CA LEU A 4 -3.04 -8.49 -12.61
C LEU A 4 -3.34 -9.45 -11.45
N ASN A 5 -3.21 -8.95 -10.23
CA ASN A 5 -3.59 -9.68 -9.02
C ASN A 5 -5.00 -9.27 -8.61
N ILE A 6 -5.97 -10.15 -8.87
CA ILE A 6 -7.36 -9.93 -8.43
C ILE A 6 -7.49 -10.48 -7.02
N LEU A 7 -7.72 -9.59 -6.05
CA LEU A 7 -7.85 -9.90 -4.62
C LEU A 7 -9.29 -9.58 -4.18
N THR A 8 -10.19 -10.52 -4.39
CA THR A 8 -11.62 -10.33 -4.13
C THR A 8 -11.96 -10.09 -2.66
N ASP A 9 -11.23 -10.72 -1.74
CA ASP A 9 -11.39 -10.57 -0.29
C ASP A 9 -11.13 -9.15 0.21
N ARG A 10 -10.29 -8.39 -0.49
CA ARG A 10 -9.90 -7.03 -0.10
C ARG A 10 -10.90 -5.94 -0.48
N LEU A 11 -11.89 -6.23 -1.29
CA LEU A 11 -12.98 -5.30 -1.61
C LEU A 11 -13.88 -5.00 -0.40
N PHE A 12 -13.88 -5.88 0.60
CA PHE A 12 -14.64 -5.72 1.84
C PHE A 12 -13.87 -4.96 2.93
N LEU A 13 -12.59 -4.64 2.69
CA LEU A 13 -11.81 -3.85 3.63
C LEU A 13 -12.28 -2.40 3.63
N LYS A 14 -12.25 -1.79 4.81
CA LYS A 14 -12.55 -0.35 4.99
C LYS A 14 -11.30 0.50 5.11
N GLU A 15 -10.13 -0.13 5.09
CA GLU A 15 -8.84 0.51 5.26
C GLU A 15 -7.81 -0.13 4.33
N MET A 16 -6.86 0.67 3.87
CA MET A 16 -5.74 0.19 3.09
C MET A 16 -4.83 -0.68 3.96
N ASN A 17 -4.69 -1.94 3.59
CA ASN A 17 -3.78 -2.85 4.29
C ASN A 17 -2.40 -2.78 3.65
N ASN A 18 -1.46 -2.17 4.33
CA ASN A 18 -0.05 -2.21 3.97
C ASN A 18 0.73 -3.13 4.92
N CYS A 19 2.05 -3.28 4.68
CA CYS A 19 2.91 -4.09 5.53
C CYS A 19 3.30 -3.39 6.84
N ASN A 20 2.82 -2.19 7.12
CA ASN A 20 3.14 -1.36 8.28
C ASN A 20 4.64 -1.13 8.54
N ALA A 21 5.48 -1.28 7.49
CA ALA A 21 6.92 -1.07 7.60
C ALA A 21 7.26 0.36 8.03
N GLY A 22 8.08 0.49 9.07
CA GLY A 22 8.48 1.77 9.65
C GLY A 22 7.44 2.40 10.59
N SER A 23 6.26 1.81 10.75
CA SER A 23 5.25 2.26 11.73
C SER A 23 5.02 1.24 12.86
N GLU A 24 4.83 -0.03 12.53
CA GLU A 24 4.57 -1.12 13.47
C GLU A 24 5.53 -2.28 13.30
N VAL A 25 6.15 -2.39 12.12
CA VAL A 25 7.07 -3.47 11.76
C VAL A 25 8.40 -2.89 11.33
N VAL A 26 9.48 -3.50 11.80
CA VAL A 26 10.86 -3.22 11.40
C VAL A 26 11.60 -4.53 11.12
N THR A 27 12.70 -4.46 10.40
CA THR A 27 13.58 -5.59 10.13
C THR A 27 14.80 -5.51 11.01
N ILE A 28 15.20 -6.64 11.60
CA ILE A 28 16.46 -6.78 12.33
C ILE A 28 17.43 -7.54 11.43
N ALA A 29 18.56 -6.93 11.11
CA ALA A 29 19.64 -7.55 10.36
C ALA A 29 20.47 -8.51 11.22
N PRO A 30 21.23 -9.45 10.63
CA PRO A 30 22.05 -10.41 11.40
C PRO A 30 23.11 -9.77 12.33
N ASN A 31 23.53 -8.54 12.03
CA ASN A 31 24.47 -7.77 12.87
C ASN A 31 23.77 -7.02 14.02
N GLY A 32 22.44 -7.17 14.18
CA GLY A 32 21.66 -6.51 15.23
C GLY A 32 21.19 -5.09 14.89
N GLU A 33 21.46 -4.59 13.71
CA GLU A 33 20.95 -3.29 13.25
C GLU A 33 19.49 -3.37 12.82
N PHE A 34 18.76 -2.27 12.97
CA PHE A 34 17.35 -2.16 12.59
C PHE A 34 17.19 -1.40 11.27
N TYR A 35 16.26 -1.87 10.44
CA TYR A 35 15.89 -1.26 9.17
C TYR A 35 14.37 -1.17 9.02
N ILE A 36 13.89 -0.23 8.24
CA ILE A 36 12.45 -0.03 7.97
C ILE A 36 11.81 -1.32 7.42
N CYS A 37 12.47 -1.97 6.46
CA CYS A 37 12.07 -3.27 5.93
C CYS A 37 13.29 -3.96 5.27
N PRO A 38 13.17 -5.24 4.85
CA PRO A 38 14.27 -5.95 4.20
C PRO A 38 14.81 -5.26 2.95
N ALA A 39 13.95 -4.59 2.18
CA ALA A 39 14.37 -3.88 0.98
C ALA A 39 15.31 -2.70 1.30
N PHE A 40 15.06 -1.96 2.39
CA PHE A 40 15.97 -0.90 2.83
C PHE A 40 17.33 -1.45 3.27
N TYR A 41 17.35 -2.62 3.91
CA TYR A 41 18.62 -3.29 4.25
C TYR A 41 19.41 -3.67 2.98
N LEU A 42 18.76 -4.27 1.99
CA LEU A 42 19.39 -4.69 0.73
C LEU A 42 19.85 -3.49 -0.12
N ASP A 43 19.19 -2.35 0.01
CA ASP A 43 19.52 -1.10 -0.69
C ASP A 43 20.60 -0.27 0.06
N ASN A 44 21.24 -0.83 1.08
CA ASN A 44 22.24 -0.17 1.93
C ASN A 44 21.74 1.17 2.53
N ALA A 45 20.46 1.28 2.81
CA ALA A 45 19.92 2.45 3.48
C ALA A 45 20.51 2.60 4.90
N PRO A 46 20.56 3.82 5.47
CA PRO A 46 20.97 4.00 6.85
C PRO A 46 20.10 3.17 7.80
N ASN A 47 20.72 2.56 8.82
CA ASN A 47 19.97 1.88 9.87
C ASN A 47 19.15 2.87 10.70
N ILE A 48 18.14 2.36 11.38
CA ILE A 48 17.23 3.11 12.24
C ILE A 48 17.42 2.74 13.72
N GLY A 49 18.61 2.34 14.09
CA GLY A 49 18.98 1.90 15.43
C GLY A 49 19.56 0.50 15.47
N ASP A 50 19.78 -0.01 16.66
CA ASP A 50 20.32 -1.34 16.90
C ASP A 50 19.80 -1.94 18.22
N LEU A 51 20.15 -3.20 18.49
CA LEU A 51 19.74 -3.93 19.70
C LEU A 51 20.21 -3.29 21.01
N ILE A 52 21.25 -2.44 20.97
CA ILE A 52 21.82 -1.81 22.15
C ILE A 52 21.19 -0.43 22.38
N LYS A 53 21.06 0.37 21.32
CA LYS A 53 20.57 1.76 21.39
C LYS A 53 19.04 1.85 21.27
N GLY A 54 18.40 0.79 20.77
CA GLY A 54 16.98 0.79 20.47
C GLY A 54 16.65 1.42 19.11
N LEU A 55 15.35 1.67 18.87
CA LEU A 55 14.85 2.25 17.63
C LEU A 55 14.99 3.77 17.61
N ASP A 56 15.51 4.31 16.51
CA ASP A 56 15.56 5.75 16.20
C ASP A 56 14.97 6.01 14.81
N ILE A 57 13.66 5.95 14.71
CA ILE A 57 12.94 6.23 13.44
C ILE A 57 12.68 7.73 13.36
N LYS A 58 13.50 8.45 12.61
CA LYS A 58 13.26 9.86 12.31
C LYS A 58 12.01 10.00 11.44
N ASN A 59 11.14 10.95 11.83
CA ASN A 59 9.90 11.23 11.11
C ASN A 59 9.01 9.99 10.90
N GLY A 60 8.89 9.12 11.91
CA GLY A 60 8.12 7.87 11.85
C GLY A 60 6.67 8.04 11.36
N GLN A 61 6.07 9.25 11.54
CA GLN A 61 4.75 9.58 11.01
C GLN A 61 4.66 9.46 9.48
N LEU A 62 5.74 9.67 8.73
CA LEU A 62 5.73 9.57 7.26
C LEU A 62 5.48 8.14 6.75
N TYR A 63 5.72 7.14 7.58
CA TYR A 63 5.43 5.74 7.25
C TYR A 63 3.97 5.37 7.43
N LYS A 64 3.18 6.19 8.15
CA LYS A 64 1.75 5.94 8.38
C LYS A 64 0.90 6.41 7.20
N ILE A 65 -0.16 5.65 6.89
CA ILE A 65 -1.12 6.00 5.82
C ILE A 65 -1.78 7.35 6.09
N SER A 66 -2.14 7.63 7.35
CA SER A 66 -2.79 8.88 7.75
C SER A 66 -1.99 10.15 7.39
N HIS A 67 -0.68 10.01 7.19
CA HIS A 67 0.22 11.10 6.80
C HIS A 67 0.66 11.03 5.32
N ALA A 68 0.11 10.09 4.56
CA ALA A 68 0.39 9.96 3.13
C ALA A 68 -0.57 10.85 2.33
N PRO A 69 -0.10 11.86 1.58
CA PRO A 69 -0.96 12.87 0.94
C PRO A 69 -2.05 12.28 0.05
N ILE A 70 -1.71 11.26 -0.71
CA ILE A 70 -2.58 10.57 -1.67
C ILE A 70 -3.30 9.40 -0.99
N CYS A 71 -2.55 8.50 -0.32
CA CYS A 71 -3.09 7.23 0.18
C CYS A 71 -4.14 7.42 1.28
N ARG A 72 -4.07 8.50 2.08
CA ARG A 72 -5.03 8.76 3.17
C ARG A 72 -6.47 8.99 2.71
N ILE A 73 -6.67 9.38 1.46
CA ILE A 73 -7.99 9.63 0.86
C ILE A 73 -8.33 8.61 -0.23
N CYS A 74 -7.45 7.63 -0.47
CA CYS A 74 -7.62 6.61 -1.50
C CYS A 74 -8.51 5.49 -0.98
N ASP A 75 -9.35 4.98 -1.85
CA ASP A 75 -10.29 3.89 -1.60
C ASP A 75 -9.87 2.56 -2.26
N ALA A 76 -8.69 2.51 -2.87
CA ALA A 76 -8.09 1.28 -3.38
C ALA A 76 -7.49 0.44 -2.24
N TYR A 77 -8.35 -0.06 -1.34
CA TYR A 77 -7.93 -0.75 -0.10
C TYR A 77 -7.14 -2.03 -0.32
N GLN A 78 -7.27 -2.68 -1.49
CA GLN A 78 -6.44 -3.83 -1.86
C GLN A 78 -4.99 -3.44 -2.19
N CYS A 79 -4.68 -2.14 -2.35
CA CYS A 79 -3.34 -1.69 -2.66
C CYS A 79 -2.33 -2.12 -1.60
N LYS A 80 -1.27 -2.77 -2.04
CA LYS A 80 -0.12 -3.10 -1.20
C LYS A 80 0.88 -1.95 -1.22
N ARG A 81 0.50 -0.81 -0.62
CA ARG A 81 1.40 0.34 -0.51
C ARG A 81 2.77 -0.10 0.00
N CYS A 82 3.82 0.20 -0.73
CA CYS A 82 5.19 -0.14 -0.39
C CYS A 82 6.03 1.13 -0.21
N VAL A 83 6.45 1.40 1.02
CA VAL A 83 7.25 2.59 1.36
C VAL A 83 8.62 2.60 0.69
N TRP A 84 9.20 1.42 0.42
CA TRP A 84 10.44 1.31 -0.33
C TRP A 84 10.26 1.66 -1.81
N LEU A 85 9.23 1.11 -2.47
CA LEU A 85 8.90 1.47 -3.85
C LEU A 85 8.58 2.96 -3.98
N ASN A 86 7.84 3.52 -3.03
CA ASN A 86 7.58 4.95 -3.01
C ASN A 86 8.91 5.73 -3.04
N LYS A 87 9.82 5.43 -2.10
CA LYS A 87 11.13 6.07 -2.04
C LYS A 87 11.93 5.90 -3.33
N LEU A 88 11.88 4.73 -3.95
CA LEU A 88 12.59 4.44 -5.19
C LEU A 88 12.09 5.30 -6.36
N TYR A 89 10.78 5.45 -6.50
CA TYR A 89 10.16 6.14 -7.65
C TYR A 89 9.95 7.63 -7.45
N THR A 90 9.63 8.05 -6.21
CA THR A 90 9.28 9.45 -5.93
C THR A 90 10.25 10.15 -4.99
N HIS A 91 11.27 9.43 -4.49
CA HIS A 91 12.21 9.87 -3.45
C HIS A 91 11.56 10.16 -2.09
N GLU A 92 10.25 9.87 -1.95
CA GLU A 92 9.46 10.08 -0.75
C GLU A 92 8.80 8.79 -0.27
N VAL A 93 8.91 8.46 1.02
CA VAL A 93 8.36 7.21 1.57
C VAL A 93 6.83 7.19 1.64
N ASN A 94 6.18 8.36 1.68
CA ASN A 94 4.74 8.51 1.84
C ASN A 94 3.99 8.87 0.55
N THR A 95 4.69 9.02 -0.58
CA THR A 95 4.10 9.39 -1.87
C THR A 95 4.32 8.25 -2.87
N PRO A 96 3.26 7.58 -3.34
CA PRO A 96 3.38 6.50 -4.33
C PRO A 96 3.69 7.04 -5.72
N GLY A 97 4.29 6.20 -6.57
CA GLY A 97 4.40 6.47 -8.00
C GLY A 97 3.03 6.39 -8.68
N HIS A 98 2.81 7.21 -9.72
CA HIS A 98 1.55 7.27 -10.46
C HIS A 98 1.14 5.91 -11.02
N GLU A 99 2.07 5.21 -11.66
CA GLU A 99 1.82 3.91 -12.28
C GLU A 99 1.34 2.87 -11.26
N GLN A 100 1.89 2.90 -10.05
CA GLN A 100 1.44 2.02 -8.96
C GLN A 100 -0.01 2.31 -8.57
N CYS A 101 -0.40 3.58 -8.53
CA CYS A 101 -1.77 3.97 -8.26
C CYS A 101 -2.72 3.52 -9.37
N VAL A 102 -2.36 3.75 -10.64
CA VAL A 102 -3.14 3.31 -11.80
C VAL A 102 -3.38 1.80 -11.76
N VAL A 103 -2.33 1.00 -11.56
CA VAL A 103 -2.45 -0.47 -11.48
C VAL A 103 -3.36 -0.89 -10.34
N SER A 104 -3.21 -0.30 -9.15
CA SER A 104 -4.03 -0.64 -7.97
C SER A 104 -5.51 -0.32 -8.20
N HIS A 105 -5.84 0.78 -8.88
CA HIS A 105 -7.22 1.13 -9.20
C HIS A 105 -7.80 0.22 -10.28
N ILE A 106 -7.01 -0.20 -11.29
CA ILE A 106 -7.42 -1.18 -12.29
C ILE A 106 -7.70 -2.54 -11.62
N GLU A 107 -6.81 -3.02 -10.76
CA GLU A 107 -7.00 -4.27 -10.01
C GLU A 107 -8.27 -4.23 -9.16
N ARG A 108 -8.54 -3.12 -8.50
CA ARG A 108 -9.77 -2.91 -7.74
C ARG A 108 -11.01 -3.03 -8.59
N ASN A 109 -11.05 -2.33 -9.72
CA ASN A 109 -12.20 -2.36 -10.61
C ASN A 109 -12.38 -3.74 -11.25
N ALA A 110 -11.30 -4.44 -11.61
CA ALA A 110 -11.36 -5.81 -12.11
C ALA A 110 -11.90 -6.79 -11.05
N SER A 111 -11.46 -6.64 -9.79
CA SER A 111 -11.97 -7.45 -8.68
C SER A 111 -13.47 -7.20 -8.44
N TRP A 112 -13.90 -5.95 -8.53
CA TRP A 112 -15.31 -5.60 -8.42
C TRP A 112 -16.16 -6.25 -9.53
N LEU A 113 -15.71 -6.19 -10.78
CA LEU A 113 -16.40 -6.82 -11.92
C LEU A 113 -16.54 -8.33 -11.72
N LEU A 114 -15.47 -9.00 -11.28
CA LEU A 114 -15.50 -10.43 -10.99
C LEU A 114 -16.51 -10.77 -9.89
N LEU A 115 -16.56 -10.00 -8.81
CA LEU A 115 -17.53 -10.24 -7.73
C LEU A 115 -18.96 -10.06 -8.19
N MET A 116 -19.25 -9.04 -9.01
CA MET A 116 -20.57 -8.85 -9.62
C MET A 116 -20.98 -10.03 -10.51
N GLU A 117 -20.05 -10.57 -11.27
CA GLU A 117 -20.28 -11.74 -12.10
C GLU A 117 -20.58 -13.00 -11.25
N LEU A 118 -19.81 -13.23 -10.18
CA LEU A 118 -20.01 -14.35 -9.26
C LEU A 118 -21.37 -14.25 -8.53
N GLN A 119 -21.83 -13.06 -8.19
CA GLN A 119 -23.18 -12.84 -7.65
C GLN A 119 -24.27 -13.19 -8.66
N THR A 120 -24.10 -12.80 -9.92
CA THR A 120 -25.05 -13.11 -11.00
C THR A 120 -25.22 -14.61 -11.19
N TYR A 121 -24.16 -15.39 -10.97
CA TYR A 121 -24.22 -16.86 -11.01
C TYR A 121 -24.67 -17.51 -9.69
N GLY A 122 -25.03 -16.72 -8.68
CA GLY A 122 -25.47 -17.25 -7.36
C GLY A 122 -24.36 -17.95 -6.56
N ILE A 123 -23.10 -17.68 -6.89
CA ILE A 123 -21.93 -18.26 -6.18
C ILE A 123 -21.63 -17.49 -4.90
N LEU A 124 -21.97 -16.20 -4.85
CA LEU A 124 -21.84 -15.33 -3.69
C LEU A 124 -23.21 -14.81 -3.27
N ASP A 125 -23.42 -14.72 -1.96
CA ASP A 125 -24.61 -14.05 -1.40
C ASP A 125 -24.62 -12.55 -1.76
N ASP A 126 -25.79 -11.90 -1.67
CA ASP A 126 -26.01 -10.49 -1.96
C ASP A 126 -25.17 -9.57 -1.07
N CYS A 127 -23.90 -9.45 -1.37
CA CYS A 127 -23.03 -8.43 -0.78
C CYS A 127 -23.25 -7.12 -1.53
N LYS A 128 -23.64 -6.07 -0.82
CA LYS A 128 -23.64 -4.72 -1.38
C LYS A 128 -22.21 -4.26 -1.63
N ILE A 129 -21.74 -4.40 -2.86
CA ILE A 129 -20.44 -3.90 -3.29
C ILE A 129 -20.71 -2.63 -4.08
N GLU A 130 -20.29 -1.50 -3.55
CA GLU A 130 -20.42 -0.23 -4.25
C GLU A 130 -19.44 -0.16 -5.42
N LYS A 131 -19.98 0.15 -6.61
CA LYS A 131 -19.14 0.44 -7.76
C LYS A 131 -18.42 1.74 -7.51
N ILE A 132 -17.09 1.69 -7.54
CA ILE A 132 -16.27 2.88 -7.47
C ILE A 132 -15.78 3.21 -8.86
N ALA A 133 -16.14 4.40 -9.34
CA ALA A 133 -15.59 4.93 -10.57
C ALA A 133 -14.07 5.11 -10.40
N TYR A 134 -13.31 4.70 -11.42
CA TYR A 134 -11.90 5.02 -11.45
C TYR A 134 -11.75 6.54 -11.44
N ILE A 135 -11.03 7.03 -10.46
CA ILE A 135 -10.58 8.41 -10.40
C ILE A 135 -9.08 8.33 -10.22
N ASP A 136 -8.32 8.93 -11.12
CA ASP A 136 -6.89 9.06 -10.95
C ASP A 136 -6.63 9.85 -9.65
N PRO A 137 -5.94 9.27 -8.66
CA PRO A 137 -5.70 9.95 -7.40
C PRO A 137 -4.90 11.24 -7.56
N PHE A 138 -4.15 11.39 -8.64
CA PHE A 138 -3.40 12.61 -8.94
C PHE A 138 -4.30 13.72 -9.48
N GLU A 139 -5.37 13.40 -10.19
CA GLU A 139 -6.38 14.38 -10.62
C GLU A 139 -7.17 14.98 -9.44
N LYS A 140 -7.27 14.25 -8.32
CA LYS A 140 -7.92 14.77 -7.10
C LYS A 140 -7.13 15.87 -6.39
N ILE A 141 -5.84 16.00 -6.66
CA ILE A 141 -4.96 16.98 -5.98
C ILE A 141 -5.00 18.34 -6.70
N GLU A 142 -5.36 18.35 -7.98
CA GLU A 142 -5.42 19.57 -8.80
C GLU A 142 -6.71 20.39 -8.59
N LYS A 143 -7.62 19.95 -7.74
CA LYS A 143 -8.86 20.65 -7.38
C LYS A 143 -8.84 21.10 -5.92
#